data_42fd96428cab345fa2a12b0ef9d60638
#
_entry.id   42fd96428cab345fa2a12b0ef9d60638
#
_cell.length_a   1.000
_cell.length_b   1.000
_cell.length_c   1.000
_cell.angle_alpha   90.00
_cell.angle_beta   90.00
_cell.angle_gamma   90.00
#
_symmetry.space_group_name_H-M   'P 1'
#
loop_
_entity.id
_entity.type
_entity.pdbx_description
1 polymer ?
#
loop_
_entity_poly.entity_id
_entity_poly.type
_entity_poly.pdbx_seq_one_letter_code
_entity_poly.pdbx_strand_id
1 'polypeptide(L)'
;LGDVYKRQHRTEVVPLRVMHGRLPILGYRIGRLGYITDMLTMPEESYEQLEGIDVLIMNALRIAPHPTHQSLEEALKAAERIRAKETYFIHMSHDMGLHEKVEKGLPENVHLTYDGMEIIF
;
A
#
# COMPACT_ATOMS: atom_id res chain seq x y z
N LEU A 1 -27.70 4.74 1.04
CA LEU A 1 -27.02 5.88 1.64
C LEU A 1 -25.60 6.05 1.07
N GLY A 2 -24.84 4.97 0.99
CA GLY A 2 -23.49 5.01 0.47
C GLY A 2 -23.40 5.49 -0.98
N ASP A 3 -24.31 5.06 -1.84
CA ASP A 3 -24.33 5.46 -3.25
C ASP A 3 -24.68 6.94 -3.42
N VAL A 4 -25.60 7.43 -2.62
CA VAL A 4 -25.97 8.84 -2.64
C VAL A 4 -24.80 9.70 -2.17
N TYR A 5 -24.14 9.29 -1.11
CA TYR A 5 -22.96 9.96 -0.60
C TYR A 5 -21.82 10.00 -1.64
N LYS A 6 -21.51 8.87 -2.26
CA LYS A 6 -20.47 8.78 -3.27
C LYS A 6 -20.71 9.73 -4.45
N ARG A 7 -21.95 9.74 -4.96
CA ARG A 7 -22.30 10.62 -6.09
C ARG A 7 -22.21 12.08 -5.70
N GLN A 8 -22.71 12.44 -4.52
CA GLN A 8 -22.75 13.80 -4.04
C GLN A 8 -21.36 14.39 -3.81
N HIS A 9 -20.45 13.59 -3.24
CA HIS A 9 -19.08 14.00 -2.94
C HIS A 9 -18.07 13.57 -4.00
N ARG A 10 -18.52 12.83 -5.01
CA ARG A 10 -17.69 12.32 -6.11
C ARG A 10 -16.48 11.50 -5.64
N THR A 11 -16.64 10.82 -4.52
CA THR A 11 -15.62 9.94 -4.00
C THR A 11 -15.98 8.50 -4.32
N GLU A 12 -15.16 7.86 -5.14
CA GLU A 12 -15.32 6.44 -5.44
C GLU A 12 -14.47 5.61 -4.52
N VAL A 13 -15.04 4.52 -4.01
CA VAL A 13 -14.33 3.50 -3.27
C VAL A 13 -14.41 2.20 -4.05
N VAL A 14 -13.27 1.72 -4.52
CA VAL A 14 -13.18 0.48 -5.29
C VAL A 14 -12.49 -0.58 -4.43
N PRO A 15 -13.18 -1.69 -4.10
CA PRO A 15 -12.52 -2.78 -3.39
C PRO A 15 -11.55 -3.50 -4.31
N LEU A 16 -10.37 -3.84 -3.76
CA LEU A 16 -9.31 -4.54 -4.47
C LEU A 16 -9.11 -5.90 -3.84
N ARG A 17 -9.11 -6.94 -4.65
CA ARG A 17 -8.79 -8.27 -4.15
C ARG A 17 -7.29 -8.35 -3.85
N VAL A 18 -6.97 -8.80 -2.65
CA VAL A 18 -5.61 -8.93 -2.15
C VAL A 18 -5.48 -10.27 -1.43
N MET A 19 -4.31 -10.88 -1.50
CA MET A 19 -4.07 -12.16 -0.83
C MET A 19 -3.18 -11.95 0.39
N HIS A 20 -3.71 -12.33 1.55
CA HIS A 20 -2.98 -12.42 2.81
C HIS A 20 -2.57 -13.89 2.98
N GLY A 21 -1.42 -14.26 2.41
CA GLY A 21 -1.09 -15.66 2.22
C GLY A 21 -2.08 -16.30 1.25
N ARG A 22 -2.84 -17.27 1.72
CA ARG A 22 -3.89 -17.95 0.96
C ARG A 22 -5.29 -17.39 1.20
N LEU A 23 -5.42 -16.46 2.15
CA LEU A 23 -6.71 -15.88 2.51
C LEU A 23 -6.98 -14.64 1.65
N PRO A 24 -8.08 -14.61 0.87
CA PRO A 24 -8.46 -13.40 0.17
C PRO A 24 -9.00 -12.35 1.13
N ILE A 25 -8.49 -11.15 1.02
CA ILE A 25 -8.94 -9.98 1.78
C ILE A 25 -9.15 -8.81 0.83
N LEU A 26 -9.54 -7.66 1.36
CA LEU A 26 -9.75 -6.46 0.54
C LEU A 26 -8.77 -5.35 0.91
N GLY A 27 -8.19 -4.76 -0.13
CA GLY A 27 -7.64 -3.42 -0.08
C GLY A 27 -8.66 -2.48 -0.72
N TYR A 28 -8.33 -1.20 -0.82
CA TYR A 28 -9.26 -0.20 -1.36
C TYR A 28 -8.55 0.84 -2.19
N ARG A 29 -9.19 1.24 -3.28
CA ARG A 29 -8.87 2.49 -3.96
C ARG A 29 -9.93 3.51 -3.59
N ILE A 30 -9.50 4.64 -3.06
CA ILE A 30 -10.37 5.75 -2.64
C ILE A 30 -9.93 6.98 -3.43
N GLY A 31 -10.64 7.29 -4.52
CA GLY A 31 -10.20 8.34 -5.44
C GLY A 31 -8.82 8.04 -6.01
N ARG A 32 -7.83 8.85 -5.68
CA ARG A 32 -6.45 8.67 -6.13
C ARG A 32 -5.52 8.09 -5.06
N LEU A 33 -6.11 7.50 -4.03
CA LEU A 33 -5.39 6.81 -2.95
C LEU A 33 -5.58 5.30 -3.07
N GLY A 34 -4.50 4.55 -3.01
CA GLY A 34 -4.54 3.10 -2.83
C GLY A 34 -4.18 2.78 -1.38
N TYR A 35 -5.01 1.98 -0.71
CA TYR A 35 -4.84 1.60 0.70
C TYR A 35 -4.88 0.09 0.85
N ILE A 36 -3.72 -0.52 1.11
CA ILE A 36 -3.55 -1.97 1.16
C ILE A 36 -2.70 -2.33 2.37
N THR A 37 -3.29 -2.98 3.37
CA THR A 37 -2.65 -3.14 4.68
C THR A 37 -2.02 -4.50 4.95
N ASP A 38 -2.52 -5.58 4.39
CA ASP A 38 -2.13 -6.94 4.78
C ASP A 38 -1.82 -7.83 3.58
N MET A 39 -1.18 -7.28 2.59
CA MET A 39 -0.90 -7.98 1.34
C MET A 39 0.35 -8.83 1.40
N LEU A 40 0.29 -10.04 0.86
CA LEU A 40 1.46 -10.79 0.40
C LEU A 40 1.52 -10.70 -1.14
N THR A 41 0.43 -11.00 -1.82
CA THR A 41 0.33 -10.92 -3.28
C THR A 41 -0.99 -10.26 -3.69
N MET A 42 -1.08 -9.92 -4.98
CA MET A 42 -2.26 -9.28 -5.53
C MET A 42 -2.44 -9.73 -6.99
N PRO A 43 -3.68 -10.04 -7.44
CA PRO A 43 -3.90 -10.43 -8.83
C PRO A 43 -3.74 -9.24 -9.79
N GLU A 44 -3.50 -9.55 -11.06
CA GLU A 44 -3.34 -8.56 -12.13
C GLU A 44 -4.46 -7.53 -12.16
N GLU A 45 -5.70 -7.99 -12.04
CA GLU A 45 -6.88 -7.13 -12.04
C GLU A 45 -6.78 -6.01 -11.01
N SER A 46 -6.29 -6.32 -9.82
CA SER A 46 -6.14 -5.33 -8.76
C SER A 46 -5.03 -4.32 -9.07
N TYR A 47 -3.95 -4.76 -9.68
CA TYR A 47 -2.91 -3.84 -10.16
C TYR A 47 -3.47 -2.88 -11.21
N GLU A 48 -4.27 -3.39 -12.15
CA GLU A 48 -4.90 -2.56 -13.18
C GLU A 48 -5.84 -1.51 -12.57
N GLN A 49 -6.57 -1.88 -11.51
CA GLN A 49 -7.47 -0.98 -10.80
C GLN A 49 -6.73 0.12 -10.03
N LEU A 50 -5.42 -0.03 -9.82
CA LEU A 50 -4.59 0.96 -9.14
C LEU A 50 -3.87 1.91 -10.10
N GLU A 51 -4.06 1.78 -11.39
CA GLU A 51 -3.40 2.68 -12.35
C GLU A 51 -3.77 4.14 -12.10
N GLY A 52 -2.77 5.00 -12.16
CA GLY A 52 -2.94 6.45 -12.06
C GLY A 52 -3.18 7.00 -10.66
N ILE A 53 -3.00 6.21 -9.61
CA ILE A 53 -3.12 6.75 -8.24
C ILE A 53 -1.97 7.68 -7.91
N ASP A 54 -2.22 8.63 -7.02
CA ASP A 54 -1.20 9.58 -6.57
C ASP A 54 -0.47 9.07 -5.35
N VAL A 55 -1.18 8.46 -4.40
CA VAL A 55 -0.64 8.00 -3.13
C VAL A 55 -0.98 6.52 -2.93
N LEU A 56 0.04 5.75 -2.58
CA LEU A 56 -0.10 4.34 -2.20
C LEU A 56 0.31 4.18 -0.75
N ILE A 57 -0.57 3.61 0.06
CA ILE A 57 -0.26 3.18 1.41
C ILE A 57 -0.32 1.66 1.42
N MET A 58 0.80 1.00 1.71
CA MET A 58 0.93 -0.44 1.58
C MET A 58 1.79 -1.01 2.69
N ASN A 59 1.56 -2.27 3.03
CA ASN A 59 2.33 -2.94 4.07
C ASN A 59 3.72 -3.37 3.59
N ALA A 60 4.69 -3.27 4.49
CA ALA A 60 5.99 -3.89 4.36
C ALA A 60 6.43 -4.31 5.77
N LEU A 61 6.27 -5.59 6.09
CA LEU A 61 6.38 -6.05 7.47
C LEU A 61 7.82 -6.04 7.99
N ARG A 62 8.76 -6.58 7.22
CA ARG A 62 10.16 -6.74 7.63
C ARG A 62 11.05 -6.96 6.41
N ILE A 63 12.37 -6.95 6.62
CA ILE A 63 13.32 -7.19 5.53
C ILE A 63 13.26 -8.64 5.07
N ALA A 64 13.21 -9.59 6.00
CA ALA A 64 13.14 -11.00 5.66
C ALA A 64 11.73 -11.41 5.16
N PRO A 65 11.62 -12.41 4.27
CA PRO A 65 10.32 -12.90 3.79
C PRO A 65 9.41 -13.39 4.92
N HIS A 66 8.10 -13.27 4.71
CA HIS A 66 7.06 -13.70 5.62
C HIS A 66 5.96 -14.44 4.86
N PRO A 67 5.31 -15.47 5.43
CA PRO A 67 4.32 -16.26 4.68
C PRO A 67 3.03 -15.54 4.31
N THR A 68 2.64 -14.47 5.00
CA THR A 68 1.36 -13.78 4.76
C THR A 68 1.48 -12.29 4.42
N HIS A 69 2.63 -11.68 4.69
CA HIS A 69 2.87 -10.24 4.44
C HIS A 69 4.08 -10.05 3.55
N GLN A 70 4.13 -8.93 2.84
CA GLN A 70 5.28 -8.58 2.02
C GLN A 70 6.51 -8.28 2.86
N SER A 71 7.67 -8.76 2.38
CA SER A 71 8.96 -8.23 2.81
C SER A 71 9.18 -6.85 2.18
N LEU A 72 10.22 -6.15 2.62
CA LEU A 72 10.58 -4.86 2.04
C LEU A 72 10.84 -4.97 0.53
N GLU A 73 11.58 -5.99 0.09
CA GLU A 73 11.87 -6.20 -1.33
C GLU A 73 10.61 -6.44 -2.16
N GLU A 74 9.71 -7.28 -1.65
CA GLU A 74 8.44 -7.56 -2.32
C GLU A 74 7.57 -6.31 -2.41
N ALA A 75 7.52 -5.52 -1.35
CA ALA A 75 6.79 -4.26 -1.32
C ALA A 75 7.36 -3.24 -2.31
N LEU A 76 8.68 -3.16 -2.42
CA LEU A 76 9.35 -2.27 -3.39
C LEU A 76 9.03 -2.67 -4.83
N LYS A 77 8.99 -3.96 -5.13
CA LYS A 77 8.60 -4.45 -6.46
C LYS A 77 7.15 -4.10 -6.78
N ALA A 78 6.25 -4.27 -5.82
CA ALA A 78 4.85 -3.92 -5.99
C ALA A 78 4.67 -2.41 -6.19
N ALA A 79 5.38 -1.61 -5.41
CA ALA A 79 5.35 -0.14 -5.52
C ALA A 79 5.86 0.33 -6.89
N GLU A 80 6.95 -0.27 -7.38
CA GLU A 80 7.50 0.03 -8.70
C GLU A 80 6.49 -0.27 -9.80
N ARG A 81 5.77 -1.37 -9.68
CA ARG A 81 4.76 -1.77 -10.63
C ARG A 81 3.53 -0.85 -10.62
N ILE A 82 3.10 -0.42 -9.44
CA ILE A 82 1.93 0.45 -9.27
C ILE A 82 2.23 1.88 -9.73
N ARG A 83 3.43 2.38 -9.48
CA ARG A 83 3.89 3.72 -9.90
C ARG A 83 3.06 4.88 -9.36
N ALA A 84 2.69 4.83 -8.09
CA ALA A 84 2.12 5.99 -7.43
C ALA A 84 3.15 7.14 -7.37
N LYS A 85 2.68 8.35 -7.28
CA LYS A 85 3.60 9.51 -7.12
C LYS A 85 4.35 9.42 -5.82
N GLU A 86 3.68 9.00 -4.75
CA GLU A 86 4.27 8.78 -3.44
C GLU A 86 3.78 7.45 -2.86
N THR A 87 4.67 6.69 -2.26
CA THR A 87 4.35 5.41 -1.60
C THR A 87 4.81 5.46 -0.15
N TYR A 88 3.92 5.03 0.76
CA TYR A 88 4.18 4.99 2.19
C TYR A 88 3.99 3.56 2.69
N PHE A 89 5.03 3.00 3.31
CA PHE A 89 4.96 1.66 3.89
C PHE A 89 4.52 1.73 5.35
N ILE A 90 3.56 0.88 5.68
CA ILE A 90 2.99 0.73 7.01
C ILE A 90 3.12 -0.73 7.47
N HIS A 91 2.65 -1.03 8.67
CA HIS A 91 2.60 -2.39 9.22
C HIS A 91 3.99 -2.99 9.43
N MET A 92 4.97 -2.14 9.74
CA MET A 92 6.34 -2.56 9.94
C MET A 92 6.54 -3.11 11.35
N SER A 93 7.29 -4.20 11.44
CA SER A 93 7.73 -4.75 12.73
C SER A 93 9.11 -4.17 13.10
N HIS A 94 9.54 -4.43 14.33
CA HIS A 94 10.89 -4.07 14.77
C HIS A 94 11.99 -4.73 13.95
N ASP A 95 11.67 -5.82 13.26
CA ASP A 95 12.61 -6.52 12.36
C ASP A 95 12.89 -5.78 11.07
N MET A 96 12.20 -4.67 10.80
CA MET A 96 12.50 -3.80 9.64
C MET A 96 13.84 -3.09 9.80
N GLY A 97 14.32 -2.89 11.03
CA GLY A 97 15.53 -2.16 11.32
C GLY A 97 15.26 -0.70 11.69
N LEU A 98 16.32 0.09 11.78
CA LEU A 98 16.19 1.51 12.13
C LEU A 98 15.59 2.28 10.95
N HIS A 99 14.54 3.03 11.23
CA HIS A 99 13.81 3.83 10.25
C HIS A 99 14.73 4.66 9.35
N GLU A 100 15.62 5.43 9.94
CA GLU A 100 16.54 6.31 9.19
C GLU A 100 17.46 5.55 8.25
N LYS A 101 17.98 4.42 8.69
CA LYS A 101 18.88 3.59 7.87
C LYS A 101 18.16 2.99 6.67
N VAL A 102 16.98 2.46 6.90
CA VAL A 102 16.19 1.80 5.85
C VAL A 102 15.70 2.84 4.85
N GLU A 103 15.18 3.96 5.32
CA GLU A 103 14.64 5.01 4.44
C GLU A 103 15.69 5.60 3.49
N LYS A 104 16.93 5.72 3.94
CA LYS A 104 18.02 6.20 3.08
C LYS A 104 18.28 5.32 1.88
N GLY A 105 17.97 4.02 1.99
CA GLY A 105 18.15 3.06 0.89
C GLY A 105 16.95 2.95 -0.04
N LEU A 106 15.84 3.65 0.24
CA LEU A 106 14.63 3.59 -0.55
C LEU A 106 14.66 4.56 -1.73
N PRO A 107 13.88 4.30 -2.81
CA PRO A 107 13.67 5.30 -3.84
C PRO A 107 13.13 6.62 -3.25
N GLU A 108 13.37 7.72 -3.92
CA GLU A 108 12.99 9.07 -3.45
C GLU A 108 11.51 9.20 -3.11
N ASN A 109 10.65 8.53 -3.86
CA ASN A 109 9.20 8.60 -3.69
C ASN A 109 8.63 7.48 -2.80
N VAL A 110 9.47 6.77 -2.06
CA VAL A 110 9.06 5.69 -1.17
C VAL A 110 9.52 6.00 0.25
N HIS A 111 8.59 5.93 1.18
CA HIS A 111 8.81 6.34 2.57
C HIS A 111 8.33 5.29 3.56
N LEU A 112 9.03 5.19 4.70
CA LEU A 112 8.53 4.47 5.86
C LEU A 112 7.70 5.44 6.71
N THR A 113 6.58 4.97 7.24
CA THR A 113 5.76 5.79 8.12
C THR A 113 6.28 5.77 9.55
N TYR A 114 5.85 6.75 10.34
CA TYR A 114 6.17 6.86 11.77
C TYR A 114 4.96 7.41 12.51
N ASP A 115 4.93 7.23 13.83
CA ASP A 115 3.83 7.69 14.66
C ASP A 115 3.63 9.20 14.55
N GLY A 116 2.40 9.62 14.30
CA GLY A 116 2.07 11.02 14.13
C GLY A 116 2.29 11.59 12.75
N MET A 117 2.77 10.78 11.80
CA MET A 117 2.94 11.21 10.41
C MET A 117 1.60 11.52 9.76
N GLU A 118 1.52 12.66 9.08
CA GLU A 118 0.33 13.05 8.30
C GLU A 118 0.64 12.93 6.81
N ILE A 119 -0.31 12.37 6.07
CA ILE A 119 -0.21 12.23 4.61
C ILE A 119 -1.36 12.99 3.97
N ILE A 120 -1.02 13.94 3.12
CA ILE A 120 -2.00 14.77 2.41
C ILE A 120 -2.07 14.29 0.96
N PHE A 121 -3.29 14.03 0.50
CA PHE A 121 -3.53 13.51 -0.85
C PHE A 121 -4.80 14.08 -1.49
#